data_e499a643aaaf8db5216b72a68cd2e2ce
#
_entry.id   e499a643aaaf8db5216b72a68cd2e2ce
#
_cell.length_a   1.000
_cell.length_b   1.000
_cell.length_c   1.000
_cell.angle_alpha   90.00
_cell.angle_beta   90.00
_cell.angle_gamma   90.00
#
_symmetry.space_group_name_H-M   'P 1'
#
loop_
_entity.id
_entity.type
_entity.pdbx_description
1 polymer ?
#
loop_
_entity_poly.entity_id
_entity_poly.type
_entity_poly.pdbx_seq_one_letter_code
_entity_poly.pdbx_strand_id
1 'polypeptide(L)'
;MVDDGTHPLWDRNEVHEIYREWRRVFDRYNPPRSAVAEAWVLPERQYLYARPSELGQTFNFEFAKATWTYDDMHTAIEKGLKAAVESDSASTWVLSNHDVPRVATRYALPQIKATRYHQIALDWLLRDGSSYDEDRELGERRARAALLLELALPGSAYVYQGEELGLFEVADIPWAALEDPTATNTHGPKREKGRDGCRVPLPWVAADDPAHGGSFGFSPADADAAPHLPQPAWFSDYAADREEVDPTSMLALYRDALWLRRKLRGCANDLAWLDLDGRTGLADGAEGAEGGVIAYRRDNGWACVT
;
A
#
# COMPACT_ATOMS: atom_id res chain seq x y z
N MET A 1 -7.06 -10.68 22.20
CA MET A 1 -8.43 -10.32 21.83
C MET A 1 -9.08 -11.58 21.32
N VAL A 2 -10.31 -11.88 21.66
CA VAL A 2 -11.01 -13.06 21.15
C VAL A 2 -11.70 -12.63 19.86
N ASP A 3 -11.25 -13.18 18.72
CA ASP A 3 -11.77 -12.85 17.37
C ASP A 3 -12.78 -13.92 16.91
N ASP A 4 -13.87 -14.08 17.68
CA ASP A 4 -14.95 -15.04 17.41
C ASP A 4 -16.32 -14.37 17.19
N GLY A 5 -16.35 -13.04 17.10
CA GLY A 5 -17.57 -12.25 16.95
C GLY A 5 -18.32 -11.97 18.25
N THR A 6 -17.76 -12.30 19.40
CA THR A 6 -18.40 -12.10 20.74
C THR A 6 -17.80 -10.96 21.56
N HIS A 7 -16.64 -10.41 21.13
CA HIS A 7 -16.01 -9.31 21.85
C HIS A 7 -16.92 -8.06 21.86
N PRO A 8 -17.16 -7.39 23.00
CA PRO A 8 -18.16 -6.33 23.12
C PRO A 8 -17.87 -5.09 22.25
N LEU A 9 -16.60 -4.84 21.89
CA LEU A 9 -16.16 -3.64 21.17
C LEU A 9 -15.44 -3.96 19.85
N TRP A 10 -15.37 -5.23 19.44
CA TRP A 10 -14.56 -5.64 18.30
C TRP A 10 -15.20 -6.78 17.52
N ASP A 11 -15.30 -6.61 16.19
CA ASP A 11 -15.73 -7.63 15.22
C ASP A 11 -16.98 -8.43 15.69
N ARG A 12 -18.02 -7.71 16.09
CA ARG A 12 -19.25 -8.33 16.55
C ARG A 12 -20.06 -8.91 15.38
N ASN A 13 -20.67 -10.08 15.61
CA ASN A 13 -21.52 -10.69 14.61
C ASN A 13 -22.70 -9.80 14.20
N GLU A 14 -23.21 -8.99 15.09
CA GLU A 14 -24.34 -8.10 14.83
C GLU A 14 -24.03 -6.95 13.86
N VAL A 15 -22.75 -6.56 13.69
CA VAL A 15 -22.37 -5.50 12.73
C VAL A 15 -22.69 -5.91 11.30
N HIS A 16 -22.66 -7.21 10.99
CA HIS A 16 -22.97 -7.74 9.68
C HIS A 16 -24.44 -7.52 9.26
N GLU A 17 -25.36 -7.35 10.23
CA GLU A 17 -26.73 -6.97 9.91
C GLU A 17 -26.80 -5.56 9.33
N ILE A 18 -26.02 -4.63 9.89
CA ILE A 18 -25.91 -3.26 9.41
C ILE A 18 -25.35 -3.24 7.98
N TYR A 19 -24.30 -4.02 7.70
CA TYR A 19 -23.70 -4.08 6.35
C TYR A 19 -24.66 -4.67 5.33
N ARG A 20 -25.47 -5.65 5.70
CA ARG A 20 -26.55 -6.16 4.82
C ARG A 20 -27.64 -5.13 4.56
N GLU A 21 -27.92 -4.25 5.53
CA GLU A 21 -28.84 -3.12 5.30
C GLU A 21 -28.24 -2.10 4.33
N TRP A 22 -26.95 -1.77 4.50
CA TRP A 22 -26.24 -0.88 3.57
C TRP A 22 -26.22 -1.46 2.17
N ARG A 23 -25.99 -2.76 2.01
CA ARG A 23 -26.02 -3.44 0.71
C ARG A 23 -27.36 -3.26 0.01
N ARG A 24 -28.47 -3.38 0.70
CA ARG A 24 -29.81 -3.12 0.13
C ARG A 24 -29.98 -1.69 -0.38
N VAL A 25 -29.32 -0.72 0.26
CA VAL A 25 -29.32 0.67 -0.19
C VAL A 25 -28.44 0.82 -1.44
N PHE A 26 -27.24 0.24 -1.44
CA PHE A 26 -26.31 0.29 -2.57
C PHE A 26 -26.91 -0.32 -3.84
N ASP A 27 -27.68 -1.38 -3.71
CA ASP A 27 -28.34 -2.07 -4.83
C ASP A 27 -29.48 -1.27 -5.47
N ARG A 28 -29.95 -0.20 -4.84
CA ARG A 28 -30.97 0.68 -5.41
C ARG A 28 -30.42 1.61 -6.50
N TYR A 29 -29.12 1.73 -6.59
CA TYR A 29 -28.45 2.57 -7.62
C TYR A 29 -28.19 1.77 -8.89
N ASN A 30 -28.09 2.48 -10.00
CA ASN A 30 -27.70 1.90 -11.29
C ASN A 30 -26.51 2.69 -11.89
N PRO A 31 -25.31 2.12 -11.98
CA PRO A 31 -24.94 0.79 -11.44
C PRO A 31 -24.99 0.76 -9.91
N PRO A 32 -25.09 -0.44 -9.30
CA PRO A 32 -25.03 -0.60 -7.85
C PRO A 32 -23.75 0.04 -7.27
N ARG A 33 -23.84 0.59 -6.07
CA ARG A 33 -22.67 1.16 -5.39
C ARG A 33 -21.85 0.04 -4.74
N SER A 34 -20.56 0.28 -4.58
CA SER A 34 -19.62 -0.62 -3.92
C SER A 34 -19.09 0.01 -2.63
N ALA A 35 -18.65 -0.83 -1.71
CA ALA A 35 -17.92 -0.45 -0.52
C ALA A 35 -16.74 -1.38 -0.32
N VAL A 36 -15.78 -0.95 0.49
CA VAL A 36 -14.63 -1.76 0.92
C VAL A 36 -14.52 -1.69 2.43
N ALA A 37 -14.31 -2.82 3.07
CA ALA A 37 -14.08 -2.87 4.51
C ALA A 37 -12.60 -2.62 4.83
N GLU A 38 -12.36 -1.78 5.83
CA GLU A 38 -11.10 -1.74 6.55
C GLU A 38 -11.25 -2.56 7.83
N ALA A 39 -11.10 -3.87 7.72
CA ALA A 39 -11.34 -4.82 8.80
C ALA A 39 -10.02 -5.46 9.26
N TRP A 40 -9.51 -5.00 10.39
CA TRP A 40 -8.33 -5.55 11.07
C TRP A 40 -8.72 -6.76 11.94
N VAL A 41 -9.30 -7.76 11.31
CA VAL A 41 -9.77 -9.00 11.94
C VAL A 41 -8.96 -10.18 11.44
N LEU A 42 -9.14 -11.36 12.07
CA LEU A 42 -8.50 -12.59 11.57
C LEU A 42 -8.91 -12.87 10.11
N PRO A 43 -8.01 -13.45 9.30
CA PRO A 43 -8.33 -13.81 7.91
C PRO A 43 -9.61 -14.63 7.77
N GLU A 44 -9.87 -15.53 8.73
CA GLU A 44 -11.06 -16.38 8.80
C GLU A 44 -12.36 -15.61 9.03
N ARG A 45 -12.26 -14.33 9.41
CA ARG A 45 -13.41 -13.45 9.59
C ARG A 45 -13.51 -12.35 8.54
N GLN A 46 -12.42 -12.05 7.85
CA GLN A 46 -12.41 -11.02 6.78
C GLN A 46 -13.42 -11.32 5.67
N TYR A 47 -13.61 -12.62 5.35
CA TYR A 47 -14.54 -13.04 4.29
C TYR A 47 -16.00 -12.63 4.59
N LEU A 48 -16.37 -12.48 5.87
CA LEU A 48 -17.71 -12.04 6.25
C LEU A 48 -18.01 -10.64 5.70
N TYR A 49 -17.05 -9.72 5.87
CA TYR A 49 -17.14 -8.34 5.37
C TYR A 49 -17.14 -8.26 3.84
N ALA A 50 -16.41 -9.16 3.18
CA ALA A 50 -16.22 -9.16 1.73
C ALA A 50 -17.38 -9.80 0.95
N ARG A 51 -18.32 -10.46 1.60
CA ARG A 51 -19.45 -11.12 0.93
C ARG A 51 -20.23 -10.15 0.04
N PRO A 52 -20.71 -10.59 -1.13
CA PRO A 52 -21.57 -9.78 -2.02
C PRO A 52 -22.84 -9.27 -1.33
N SER A 53 -23.32 -9.99 -0.31
CA SER A 53 -24.49 -9.59 0.49
C SER A 53 -24.19 -8.51 1.52
N GLU A 54 -22.95 -8.10 1.68
CA GLU A 54 -22.50 -7.09 2.65
C GLU A 54 -21.73 -5.97 1.94
N LEU A 55 -20.45 -5.73 2.27
CA LEU A 55 -19.68 -4.62 1.66
C LEU A 55 -19.12 -4.97 0.29
N GLY A 56 -18.88 -6.27 0.03
CA GLY A 56 -18.44 -6.77 -1.27
C GLY A 56 -16.93 -6.85 -1.44
N GLN A 57 -16.17 -6.13 -0.62
CA GLN A 57 -14.70 -6.14 -0.65
C GLN A 57 -14.14 -5.86 0.75
N THR A 58 -12.91 -6.30 0.99
CA THR A 58 -12.09 -5.93 2.17
C THR A 58 -10.64 -5.73 1.76
N PHE A 59 -9.93 -4.82 2.40
CA PHE A 59 -8.51 -4.60 2.12
C PHE A 59 -7.66 -5.82 2.45
N ASN A 60 -6.76 -6.15 1.53
CA ASN A 60 -5.75 -7.18 1.73
C ASN A 60 -4.49 -6.57 2.37
N PHE A 61 -4.46 -6.50 3.68
CA PHE A 61 -3.32 -5.97 4.42
C PHE A 61 -2.08 -6.87 4.38
N GLU A 62 -2.22 -8.15 4.07
CA GLU A 62 -1.06 -9.05 3.94
C GLU A 62 -0.13 -8.62 2.80
N PHE A 63 -0.71 -8.13 1.69
CA PHE A 63 0.08 -7.60 0.58
C PHE A 63 0.80 -6.29 0.97
N ALA A 64 0.11 -5.38 1.68
CA ALA A 64 0.72 -4.15 2.19
C ALA A 64 1.84 -4.40 3.23
N LYS A 65 1.78 -5.53 3.95
CA LYS A 65 2.79 -5.92 4.95
C LYS A 65 3.98 -6.67 4.37
N ALA A 66 3.86 -7.21 3.15
CA ALA A 66 4.88 -8.06 2.55
C ALA A 66 6.22 -7.31 2.38
N THR A 67 7.31 -7.99 2.70
CA THR A 67 8.65 -7.56 2.32
C THR A 67 8.87 -7.85 0.83
N TRP A 68 9.87 -7.20 0.23
CA TRP A 68 10.24 -7.47 -1.17
C TRP A 68 11.04 -8.77 -1.27
N THR A 69 10.38 -9.89 -0.94
CA THR A 69 10.91 -11.24 -1.08
C THR A 69 9.89 -12.11 -1.79
N TYR A 70 10.36 -13.14 -2.49
CA TYR A 70 9.48 -14.10 -3.18
C TYR A 70 8.44 -14.69 -2.22
N ASP A 71 8.89 -15.22 -1.09
CA ASP A 71 8.02 -15.94 -0.14
C ASP A 71 6.90 -15.07 0.42
N ASP A 72 7.25 -13.83 0.85
CA ASP A 72 6.26 -12.94 1.44
C ASP A 72 5.25 -12.46 0.38
N MET A 73 5.71 -12.08 -0.80
CA MET A 73 4.85 -11.65 -1.90
C MET A 73 3.96 -12.78 -2.41
N HIS A 74 4.53 -13.95 -2.67
CA HIS A 74 3.79 -15.12 -3.12
C HIS A 74 2.73 -15.54 -2.09
N THR A 75 3.11 -15.62 -0.80
CA THR A 75 2.19 -15.95 0.29
C THR A 75 1.05 -14.94 0.40
N ALA A 76 1.35 -13.64 0.29
CA ALA A 76 0.33 -12.59 0.37
C ALA A 76 -0.66 -12.66 -0.80
N ILE A 77 -0.17 -12.96 -2.00
CA ILE A 77 -1.02 -13.14 -3.20
C ILE A 77 -1.91 -14.36 -3.03
N GLU A 78 -1.36 -15.51 -2.66
CA GLU A 78 -2.12 -16.76 -2.44
C GLU A 78 -3.24 -16.56 -1.40
N LYS A 79 -2.92 -15.95 -0.26
CA LYS A 79 -3.91 -15.66 0.78
C LYS A 79 -5.03 -14.74 0.27
N GLY A 80 -4.67 -13.71 -0.49
CA GLY A 80 -5.64 -12.76 -1.06
C GLY A 80 -6.58 -13.43 -2.07
N LEU A 81 -6.05 -14.27 -2.95
CA LEU A 81 -6.85 -15.03 -3.92
C LEU A 81 -7.76 -16.03 -3.24
N LYS A 82 -7.24 -16.77 -2.25
CA LYS A 82 -8.03 -17.71 -1.46
C LYS A 82 -9.19 -17.01 -0.75
N ALA A 83 -8.93 -15.90 -0.08
CA ALA A 83 -9.95 -15.12 0.61
C ALA A 83 -11.03 -14.61 -0.35
N ALA A 84 -10.66 -14.19 -1.56
CA ALA A 84 -11.61 -13.76 -2.59
C ALA A 84 -12.53 -14.91 -3.04
N VAL A 85 -11.99 -16.11 -3.22
CA VAL A 85 -12.78 -17.30 -3.57
C VAL A 85 -13.73 -17.68 -2.41
N GLU A 86 -13.23 -17.71 -1.18
CA GLU A 86 -14.02 -18.07 0.00
C GLU A 86 -15.18 -17.10 0.29
N SER A 87 -15.02 -15.84 -0.08
CA SER A 87 -16.02 -14.80 0.11
C SER A 87 -16.95 -14.58 -1.10
N ASP A 88 -16.71 -15.27 -2.21
CA ASP A 88 -17.38 -15.00 -3.50
C ASP A 88 -17.25 -13.52 -3.90
N SER A 89 -16.05 -12.97 -3.73
CA SER A 89 -15.75 -11.56 -3.99
C SER A 89 -14.47 -11.40 -4.82
N ALA A 90 -14.04 -10.15 -5.02
CA ALA A 90 -12.76 -9.84 -5.63
C ALA A 90 -11.75 -9.43 -4.56
N SER A 91 -10.50 -9.87 -4.72
CA SER A 91 -9.40 -9.39 -3.87
C SER A 91 -9.16 -7.90 -4.09
N THR A 92 -8.62 -7.25 -3.07
CA THR A 92 -8.14 -5.87 -3.16
C THR A 92 -6.63 -5.84 -2.88
N TRP A 93 -5.89 -5.16 -3.70
CA TRP A 93 -4.45 -5.04 -3.58
C TRP A 93 -4.09 -3.62 -3.20
N VAL A 94 -3.15 -3.47 -2.29
CA VAL A 94 -2.69 -2.18 -1.79
C VAL A 94 -1.24 -2.29 -1.34
N LEU A 95 -0.38 -1.43 -1.87
CA LEU A 95 1.03 -1.36 -1.48
C LEU A 95 1.26 -0.40 -0.31
N SER A 96 0.56 0.72 -0.29
CA SER A 96 0.67 1.75 0.74
C SER A 96 -0.70 2.28 1.16
N ASN A 97 -0.78 2.81 2.36
CA ASN A 97 -1.92 3.59 2.85
C ASN A 97 -1.44 4.61 3.90
N HIS A 98 -2.37 5.30 4.53
CA HIS A 98 -2.07 6.31 5.56
C HIS A 98 -1.65 5.72 6.92
N ASP A 99 -1.57 4.40 7.06
CA ASP A 99 -1.25 3.69 8.30
C ASP A 99 0.06 2.91 8.24
N VAL A 100 0.68 2.82 7.05
CA VAL A 100 1.94 2.12 6.85
C VAL A 100 2.98 3.01 6.18
N PRO A 101 4.27 2.83 6.47
CA PRO A 101 5.32 3.56 5.78
C PRO A 101 5.25 3.36 4.26
N ARG A 102 5.60 4.39 3.50
CA ARG A 102 5.54 4.38 2.02
C ARG A 102 6.33 3.22 1.43
N VAL A 103 5.78 2.62 0.39
CA VAL A 103 6.36 1.42 -0.26
C VAL A 103 7.78 1.67 -0.77
N ALA A 104 8.07 2.85 -1.33
CA ALA A 104 9.40 3.19 -1.83
C ALA A 104 10.44 3.09 -0.71
N THR A 105 10.18 3.68 0.46
CA THR A 105 11.07 3.56 1.63
C THR A 105 11.13 2.14 2.17
N ARG A 106 10.00 1.46 2.33
CA ARG A 106 10.02 0.07 2.83
C ARG A 106 10.89 -0.84 1.99
N TYR A 107 10.88 -0.64 0.67
CA TYR A 107 11.68 -1.47 -0.25
C TYR A 107 13.10 -0.93 -0.50
N ALA A 108 13.39 0.29 -0.06
CA ALA A 108 14.74 0.84 0.00
C ALA A 108 15.54 0.34 1.22
N LEU A 109 14.83 -0.04 2.29
CA LEU A 109 15.40 -0.52 3.53
C LEU A 109 15.72 -2.03 3.46
N PRO A 110 16.53 -2.59 4.40
CA PRO A 110 16.81 -4.02 4.43
C PRO A 110 15.54 -4.88 4.48
N GLN A 111 15.46 -5.88 3.60
CA GLN A 111 14.32 -6.80 3.50
C GLN A 111 14.50 -7.99 4.46
N ILE A 112 14.45 -7.71 5.74
CA ILE A 112 14.68 -8.70 6.82
C ILE A 112 13.33 -9.10 7.41
N LYS A 113 13.07 -10.40 7.47
CA LYS A 113 11.89 -10.93 8.15
C LYS A 113 11.97 -10.61 9.64
N ALA A 114 11.06 -9.78 10.12
CA ALA A 114 10.97 -9.39 11.52
C ALA A 114 9.73 -9.99 12.18
N THR A 115 9.71 -10.02 13.51
CA THR A 115 8.56 -10.52 14.29
C THR A 115 7.34 -9.63 14.19
N ARG A 116 7.54 -8.35 13.90
CA ARG A 116 6.48 -7.36 13.67
C ARG A 116 6.60 -6.86 12.22
N TYR A 117 5.45 -6.77 11.54
CA TYR A 117 5.42 -6.17 10.20
C TYR A 117 5.96 -4.73 10.26
N HIS A 118 6.66 -4.34 9.21
CA HIS A 118 7.31 -3.02 9.05
C HIS A 118 8.31 -2.64 10.17
N GLN A 119 8.79 -3.59 10.97
CA GLN A 119 9.68 -3.31 12.10
C GLN A 119 10.91 -2.49 11.69
N ILE A 120 11.55 -2.85 10.58
CA ILE A 120 12.73 -2.15 10.05
C ILE A 120 12.41 -0.68 9.75
N ALA A 121 11.29 -0.42 9.07
CA ALA A 121 10.88 0.94 8.75
C ALA A 121 10.47 1.74 9.99
N LEU A 122 9.79 1.11 10.95
CA LEU A 122 9.42 1.75 12.22
C LEU A 122 10.63 2.08 13.09
N ASP A 123 11.64 1.21 13.15
CA ASP A 123 12.90 1.46 13.85
C ASP A 123 13.72 2.56 13.15
N TRP A 124 13.67 2.61 11.82
CA TRP A 124 14.30 3.65 11.01
C TRP A 124 13.63 5.01 11.26
N LEU A 125 12.30 5.08 11.24
CA LEU A 125 11.53 6.27 11.57
C LEU A 125 11.82 6.79 12.97
N LEU A 126 11.86 5.89 13.98
CA LEU A 126 12.11 6.26 15.37
C LEU A 126 13.47 6.95 15.56
N ARG A 127 14.42 6.74 14.65
CA ARG A 127 15.77 7.30 14.66
C ARG A 127 16.01 8.33 13.57
N ASP A 128 14.96 9.01 13.14
CA ASP A 128 15.02 10.09 12.16
C ASP A 128 15.74 9.65 10.85
N GLY A 129 15.54 8.41 10.43
CA GLY A 129 16.12 7.87 9.21
C GLY A 129 17.56 7.37 9.31
N SER A 130 18.14 7.28 10.50
CA SER A 130 19.59 7.05 10.67
C SER A 130 19.99 5.62 11.03
N SER A 131 19.06 4.71 11.33
CA SER A 131 19.40 3.35 11.80
C SER A 131 19.77 2.37 10.69
N TYR A 132 19.36 2.65 9.47
CA TYR A 132 19.63 1.84 8.28
C TYR A 132 19.88 2.76 7.09
N ASP A 133 20.68 2.30 6.14
CA ASP A 133 20.84 2.99 4.86
C ASP A 133 19.58 2.82 4.01
N GLU A 134 19.01 3.93 3.57
CA GLU A 134 17.90 3.98 2.62
C GLU A 134 18.48 4.06 1.19
N ASP A 135 18.55 2.92 0.50
CA ASP A 135 18.94 2.88 -0.93
C ASP A 135 17.74 3.30 -1.80
N ARG A 136 17.62 4.60 -2.02
CA ARG A 136 16.48 5.18 -2.77
C ARG A 136 16.41 4.69 -4.22
N GLU A 137 17.54 4.48 -4.87
CA GLU A 137 17.56 3.98 -6.24
C GLU A 137 17.02 2.54 -6.31
N LEU A 138 17.42 1.69 -5.39
CA LEU A 138 16.91 0.33 -5.28
C LEU A 138 15.43 0.32 -4.85
N GLY A 139 15.06 1.17 -3.89
CA GLY A 139 13.68 1.32 -3.42
C GLY A 139 12.73 1.73 -4.53
N GLU A 140 13.12 2.69 -5.35
CA GLU A 140 12.34 3.11 -6.51
C GLU A 140 12.18 1.97 -7.53
N ARG A 141 13.27 1.29 -7.90
CA ARG A 141 13.20 0.14 -8.82
C ARG A 141 12.25 -0.95 -8.31
N ARG A 142 12.33 -1.27 -7.02
CA ARG A 142 11.44 -2.25 -6.39
C ARG A 142 9.98 -1.77 -6.33
N ALA A 143 9.74 -0.49 -6.03
CA ALA A 143 8.41 0.08 -6.04
C ALA A 143 7.78 0.06 -7.43
N ARG A 144 8.55 0.36 -8.48
CA ARG A 144 8.13 0.25 -9.90
C ARG A 144 7.73 -1.20 -10.25
N ALA A 145 8.53 -2.17 -9.85
CA ALA A 145 8.23 -3.59 -10.08
C ALA A 145 6.99 -4.04 -9.28
N ALA A 146 6.86 -3.60 -8.02
CA ALA A 146 5.71 -3.90 -7.17
C ALA A 146 4.39 -3.33 -7.71
N LEU A 147 4.43 -2.11 -8.25
CA LEU A 147 3.29 -1.52 -8.95
C LEU A 147 2.83 -2.40 -10.11
N LEU A 148 3.76 -2.84 -10.97
CA LEU A 148 3.42 -3.68 -12.11
C LEU A 148 2.86 -5.03 -11.66
N LEU A 149 3.43 -5.61 -10.60
CA LEU A 149 2.91 -6.82 -9.97
C LEU A 149 1.48 -6.60 -9.48
N GLU A 150 1.23 -5.55 -8.68
CA GLU A 150 -0.09 -5.22 -8.15
C GLU A 150 -1.13 -5.02 -9.24
N LEU A 151 -0.80 -4.19 -10.24
CA LEU A 151 -1.72 -3.88 -11.32
C LEU A 151 -1.98 -5.06 -12.28
N ALA A 152 -1.11 -6.04 -12.29
CA ALA A 152 -1.30 -7.28 -13.03
C ALA A 152 -2.19 -8.29 -12.30
N LEU A 153 -2.36 -8.20 -10.98
CA LEU A 153 -3.19 -9.10 -10.19
C LEU A 153 -4.70 -8.93 -10.50
N PRO A 154 -5.51 -9.99 -10.35
CA PRO A 154 -6.96 -9.91 -10.47
C PRO A 154 -7.60 -9.14 -9.31
N GLY A 155 -8.75 -8.54 -9.52
CA GLY A 155 -9.48 -7.79 -8.48
C GLY A 155 -9.28 -6.28 -8.55
N SER A 156 -9.34 -5.59 -7.42
CA SER A 156 -9.22 -4.14 -7.31
C SER A 156 -7.82 -3.75 -6.84
N ALA A 157 -7.26 -2.69 -7.38
CA ALA A 157 -6.01 -2.09 -6.92
C ALA A 157 -6.30 -0.71 -6.31
N TYR A 158 -5.66 -0.41 -5.20
CA TYR A 158 -5.80 0.85 -4.48
C TYR A 158 -4.45 1.55 -4.42
N VAL A 159 -4.37 2.72 -5.00
CA VAL A 159 -3.16 3.55 -5.03
C VAL A 159 -3.25 4.60 -3.93
N TYR A 160 -2.28 4.64 -3.05
CA TYR A 160 -2.19 5.68 -2.03
C TYR A 160 -1.56 6.94 -2.62
N GLN A 161 -2.14 8.09 -2.32
CA GLN A 161 -1.67 9.40 -2.81
C GLN A 161 -0.17 9.63 -2.55
N GLY A 162 0.55 10.07 -3.58
CA GLY A 162 2.02 10.23 -3.58
C GLY A 162 2.80 8.96 -3.89
N GLU A 163 2.15 7.81 -3.98
CA GLU A 163 2.75 6.57 -4.47
C GLU A 163 3.07 6.69 -5.96
N GLU A 164 2.18 7.32 -6.71
CA GLU A 164 2.36 7.65 -8.13
C GLU A 164 3.50 8.63 -8.41
N LEU A 165 3.96 9.35 -7.39
CA LEU A 165 5.14 10.21 -7.46
C LEU A 165 6.41 9.50 -6.95
N GLY A 166 6.33 8.22 -6.59
CA GLY A 166 7.46 7.49 -5.98
C GLY A 166 7.93 8.08 -4.65
N LEU A 167 7.08 8.81 -3.95
CA LEU A 167 7.47 9.49 -2.72
C LEU A 167 7.98 8.53 -1.66
N PHE A 168 9.09 8.92 -1.05
CA PHE A 168 9.65 8.28 0.13
C PHE A 168 9.00 8.80 1.41
N GLU A 169 9.19 8.07 2.49
CA GLU A 169 8.74 8.43 3.82
C GLU A 169 9.55 9.61 4.37
N VAL A 170 8.91 10.53 5.08
CA VAL A 170 9.60 11.62 5.76
C VAL A 170 9.93 11.22 7.19
N ALA A 171 11.16 10.78 7.42
CA ALA A 171 11.58 10.24 8.72
C ALA A 171 11.95 11.30 9.75
N ASP A 172 12.44 12.44 9.31
CA ASP A 172 13.08 13.47 10.12
C ASP A 172 12.15 14.58 10.60
N ILE A 173 10.83 14.35 10.57
CA ILE A 173 9.85 15.28 11.16
C ILE A 173 10.20 15.50 12.63
N PRO A 174 10.41 16.77 13.05
CA PRO A 174 10.69 17.06 14.47
C PRO A 174 9.58 16.55 15.39
N TRP A 175 9.92 16.01 16.54
CA TRP A 175 8.95 15.48 17.51
C TRP A 175 7.87 16.49 17.90
N ALA A 176 8.22 17.78 17.95
CA ALA A 176 7.27 18.85 18.28
C ALA A 176 6.26 19.15 17.15
N ALA A 177 6.51 18.68 15.94
CA ALA A 177 5.65 18.84 14.78
C ALA A 177 4.82 17.59 14.46
N LEU A 178 5.00 16.50 15.21
CA LEU A 178 4.22 15.28 15.04
C LEU A 178 2.80 15.47 15.56
N GLU A 179 1.83 15.06 14.76
CA GLU A 179 0.39 15.17 15.06
C GLU A 179 -0.27 13.81 15.33
N ASP A 180 0.34 12.70 14.88
CA ASP A 180 -0.21 11.38 15.12
C ASP A 180 -0.22 11.07 16.63
N PRO A 181 -1.38 10.72 17.20
CA PRO A 181 -1.49 10.31 18.60
C PRO A 181 -0.55 9.18 19.02
N THR A 182 -0.09 8.36 18.08
CA THR A 182 0.90 7.31 18.35
C THR A 182 2.19 7.89 18.92
N ALA A 183 2.66 9.02 18.40
CA ALA A 183 3.88 9.67 18.87
C ALA A 183 3.77 10.17 20.32
N THR A 184 2.58 10.57 20.75
CA THR A 184 2.33 11.08 22.10
C THR A 184 1.90 10.01 23.10
N ASN A 185 1.26 8.93 22.61
CA ASN A 185 0.69 7.89 23.47
C ASN A 185 1.63 6.70 23.69
N THR A 186 2.73 6.60 22.94
CA THR A 186 3.71 5.51 23.06
C THR A 186 4.97 5.98 23.80
N HIS A 187 5.46 5.18 24.75
CA HIS A 187 6.58 5.54 25.62
C HIS A 187 7.55 4.38 25.86
N GLY A 188 8.77 4.70 26.27
CA GLY A 188 9.80 3.73 26.63
C GLY A 188 10.14 2.79 25.46
N PRO A 189 10.24 1.47 25.71
CA PRO A 189 10.56 0.49 24.67
C PRO A 189 9.51 0.37 23.55
N LYS A 190 8.32 0.89 23.76
CA LYS A 190 7.21 0.89 22.78
C LYS A 190 7.05 2.23 22.09
N ARG A 191 7.98 3.15 22.28
CA ARG A 191 7.92 4.47 21.65
C ARG A 191 7.97 4.36 20.14
N GLU A 192 7.08 5.07 19.47
CA GLU A 192 6.99 5.14 18.02
C GLU A 192 6.81 6.58 17.57
N LYS A 193 7.26 6.91 16.36
CA LYS A 193 7.12 8.24 15.78
C LYS A 193 5.75 8.43 15.13
N GLY A 194 5.00 7.35 14.95
CA GLY A 194 3.68 7.37 14.33
C GLY A 194 3.74 7.33 12.81
N ARG A 195 2.70 7.83 12.18
CA ARG A 195 2.42 7.67 10.75
C ARG A 195 2.53 8.98 9.96
N ASP A 196 2.98 10.05 10.58
CA ASP A 196 2.99 11.39 9.95
C ASP A 196 3.90 11.45 8.73
N GLY A 197 4.96 10.65 8.68
CA GLY A 197 5.90 10.61 7.56
C GLY A 197 5.27 10.26 6.21
N CYS A 198 4.22 9.43 6.19
CA CYS A 198 3.46 9.14 4.97
C CYS A 198 2.29 10.12 4.71
N ARG A 199 2.03 11.06 5.62
CA ARG A 199 0.90 12.00 5.58
C ARG A 199 1.30 13.44 5.27
N VAL A 200 2.58 13.69 5.03
CA VAL A 200 3.10 15.01 4.64
C VAL A 200 2.39 15.48 3.37
N PRO A 201 1.94 16.75 3.30
CA PRO A 201 1.30 17.31 2.12
C PRO A 201 2.11 17.11 0.84
N LEU A 202 1.44 16.73 -0.25
CA LEU A 202 2.10 16.34 -1.49
C LEU A 202 2.72 17.54 -2.22
N PRO A 203 3.86 17.35 -2.92
CA PRO A 203 4.45 18.38 -3.77
C PRO A 203 3.76 18.39 -5.15
N TRP A 204 3.17 19.51 -5.49
CA TRP A 204 2.54 19.74 -6.79
C TRP A 204 3.46 20.49 -7.76
N VAL A 205 4.34 21.36 -7.23
CA VAL A 205 5.26 22.21 -7.98
C VAL A 205 6.69 22.00 -7.51
N ALA A 206 7.63 21.88 -8.44
CA ALA A 206 9.03 21.50 -8.17
C ALA A 206 9.83 22.53 -7.35
N ALA A 207 9.41 23.78 -7.25
CA ALA A 207 10.10 24.80 -6.48
C ALA A 207 9.27 25.23 -5.28
N ASP A 208 9.92 25.46 -4.14
CA ASP A 208 9.33 26.16 -3.02
C ASP A 208 9.32 27.65 -3.33
N ASP A 209 8.38 28.06 -4.18
CA ASP A 209 8.23 29.42 -4.69
C ASP A 209 7.20 30.17 -3.82
N PRO A 210 7.50 31.37 -3.33
CA PRO A 210 6.53 32.22 -2.62
C PRO A 210 5.22 32.44 -3.39
N ALA A 211 5.24 32.39 -4.73
CA ALA A 211 4.02 32.41 -5.55
C ALA A 211 3.11 31.21 -5.34
N HIS A 212 3.64 30.12 -4.79
CA HIS A 212 2.91 28.87 -4.48
C HIS A 212 2.75 28.65 -2.98
N GLY A 213 2.88 29.69 -2.16
CA GLY A 213 2.62 29.63 -0.71
C GLY A 213 3.69 28.96 0.13
N GLY A 214 4.90 28.71 -0.41
CA GLY A 214 5.97 28.02 0.32
C GLY A 214 5.64 26.59 0.72
N SER A 215 4.76 25.90 -0.04
CA SER A 215 4.24 24.56 0.25
C SER A 215 4.29 23.62 -0.95
N PHE A 216 5.22 23.84 -1.87
CA PHE A 216 5.29 23.11 -3.16
C PHE A 216 3.92 23.07 -3.88
N GLY A 217 3.16 24.16 -3.81
CA GLY A 217 1.86 24.27 -4.47
C GLY A 217 0.70 23.54 -3.77
N PHE A 218 0.91 22.98 -2.58
CA PHE A 218 -0.17 22.33 -1.82
C PHE A 218 -1.21 23.32 -1.30
N SER A 219 -0.76 24.46 -0.77
CA SER A 219 -1.63 25.57 -0.33
C SER A 219 -1.54 26.76 -1.30
N PRO A 220 -2.59 27.61 -1.38
CA PRO A 220 -2.53 28.87 -2.12
C PRO A 220 -1.39 29.77 -1.63
N ALA A 221 -0.90 30.66 -2.50
CA ALA A 221 0.19 31.57 -2.18
C ALA A 221 -0.14 32.56 -1.04
N ASP A 222 -1.43 32.85 -0.87
CA ASP A 222 -1.99 33.73 0.17
C ASP A 222 -2.51 32.98 1.40
N ALA A 223 -2.15 31.73 1.57
CA ALA A 223 -2.56 30.95 2.74
C ALA A 223 -1.96 31.50 4.03
N ASP A 224 -2.80 31.77 5.02
CA ASP A 224 -2.40 32.30 6.33
C ASP A 224 -1.69 31.24 7.20
N ALA A 225 -1.85 29.95 6.88
CA ALA A 225 -1.29 28.84 7.66
C ALA A 225 -0.28 28.04 6.83
N ALA A 226 0.82 27.64 7.46
CA ALA A 226 1.73 26.65 6.92
C ALA A 226 1.03 25.26 6.79
N PRO A 227 1.53 24.36 5.92
CA PRO A 227 1.09 22.97 5.91
C PRO A 227 1.18 22.34 7.31
N HIS A 228 0.21 21.48 7.65
CA HIS A 228 0.12 20.84 8.98
C HIS A 228 1.36 20.00 9.36
N LEU A 229 2.09 19.47 8.37
CA LEU A 229 3.37 18.78 8.56
C LEU A 229 4.44 19.42 7.67
N PRO A 230 5.70 19.50 8.14
CA PRO A 230 6.78 20.11 7.37
C PRO A 230 7.14 19.26 6.15
N GLN A 231 7.23 19.94 5.00
CA GLN A 231 7.65 19.34 3.74
C GLN A 231 9.18 19.43 3.62
N PRO A 232 9.91 18.34 3.35
CA PRO A 232 11.34 18.39 3.15
C PRO A 232 11.71 18.98 1.79
N ALA A 233 12.89 19.62 1.69
CA ALA A 233 13.32 20.27 0.45
C ALA A 233 13.42 19.32 -0.75
N TRP A 234 13.74 18.03 -0.50
CA TRP A 234 13.84 17.02 -1.56
C TRP A 234 12.48 16.69 -2.21
N PHE A 235 11.34 17.12 -1.66
CA PHE A 235 10.03 17.02 -2.31
C PHE A 235 10.00 17.69 -3.69
N SER A 236 10.84 18.71 -3.90
CA SER A 236 11.01 19.33 -5.21
C SER A 236 11.38 18.36 -6.33
N ASP A 237 12.11 17.30 -6.01
CA ASP A 237 12.54 16.28 -6.98
C ASP A 237 11.42 15.32 -7.39
N TYR A 238 10.38 15.23 -6.58
CA TYR A 238 9.21 14.36 -6.75
C TYR A 238 7.92 15.12 -7.03
N ALA A 239 8.03 16.40 -7.39
CA ALA A 239 6.84 17.22 -7.63
C ALA A 239 6.09 16.79 -8.90
N ALA A 240 4.76 16.87 -8.84
CA ALA A 240 3.89 16.37 -9.91
C ALA A 240 4.16 17.06 -11.26
N ASP A 241 4.41 18.38 -11.29
CA ASP A 241 4.71 19.14 -12.51
C ASP A 241 6.01 18.70 -13.17
N ARG A 242 7.01 18.34 -12.36
CA ARG A 242 8.30 17.81 -12.84
C ARG A 242 8.15 16.42 -13.43
N GLU A 243 7.40 15.56 -12.74
CA GLU A 243 7.19 14.20 -13.21
C GLU A 243 6.26 14.12 -14.44
N GLU A 244 5.34 15.05 -14.58
CA GLU A 244 4.41 15.07 -15.72
C GLU A 244 5.12 15.24 -17.07
N VAL A 245 6.25 15.94 -17.09
CA VAL A 245 7.02 16.18 -18.32
C VAL A 245 8.13 15.15 -18.56
N ASP A 246 8.43 14.30 -17.58
CA ASP A 246 9.43 13.24 -17.69
C ASP A 246 8.74 11.90 -18.07
N PRO A 247 8.97 11.38 -19.30
CA PRO A 247 8.38 10.11 -19.71
C PRO A 247 8.94 8.88 -18.96
N THR A 248 10.01 9.04 -18.18
CA THR A 248 10.63 7.97 -17.38
C THR A 248 10.20 8.02 -15.92
N SER A 249 9.44 9.02 -15.51
CA SER A 249 9.00 9.24 -14.14
C SER A 249 8.11 8.11 -13.59
N MET A 250 7.93 8.09 -12.28
CA MET A 250 6.98 7.19 -11.63
C MET A 250 5.55 7.50 -12.06
N LEU A 251 5.18 8.77 -12.17
CA LEU A 251 3.86 9.21 -12.62
C LEU A 251 3.55 8.72 -14.05
N ALA A 252 4.50 8.81 -14.96
CA ALA A 252 4.36 8.27 -16.31
C ALA A 252 4.12 6.76 -16.30
N LEU A 253 4.90 6.02 -15.50
CA LEU A 253 4.72 4.57 -15.33
C LEU A 253 3.33 4.22 -14.78
N TYR A 254 2.85 4.91 -13.75
CA TYR A 254 1.50 4.69 -13.18
C TYR A 254 0.43 4.91 -14.22
N ARG A 255 0.52 5.99 -14.99
CA ARG A 255 -0.41 6.31 -16.07
C ARG A 255 -0.48 5.20 -17.12
N ASP A 256 0.69 4.76 -17.59
CA ASP A 256 0.80 3.71 -18.61
C ASP A 256 0.34 2.35 -18.09
N ALA A 257 0.75 1.97 -16.88
CA ALA A 257 0.37 0.71 -16.26
C ALA A 257 -1.14 0.63 -15.98
N LEU A 258 -1.77 1.70 -15.52
CA LEU A 258 -3.22 1.77 -15.34
C LEU A 258 -3.98 1.68 -16.68
N TRP A 259 -3.47 2.32 -17.74
CA TRP A 259 -3.99 2.15 -19.10
C TRP A 259 -3.85 0.71 -19.59
N LEU A 260 -2.70 0.10 -19.39
CA LEU A 260 -2.45 -1.29 -19.77
C LEU A 260 -3.38 -2.24 -19.00
N ARG A 261 -3.49 -2.07 -17.68
CA ARG A 261 -4.43 -2.84 -16.86
C ARG A 261 -5.86 -2.75 -17.40
N ARG A 262 -6.32 -1.55 -17.78
CA ARG A 262 -7.65 -1.33 -18.32
C ARG A 262 -7.91 -2.09 -19.62
N LYS A 263 -6.88 -2.23 -20.46
CA LYS A 263 -6.94 -3.00 -21.71
C LYS A 263 -6.85 -4.51 -21.48
N LEU A 264 -6.03 -4.94 -20.53
CA LEU A 264 -5.69 -6.34 -20.30
C LEU A 264 -6.52 -7.00 -19.22
N ARG A 265 -7.33 -6.24 -18.50
CA ARG A 265 -8.11 -6.80 -17.41
C ARG A 265 -9.06 -7.87 -17.95
N GLY A 266 -8.79 -9.12 -17.54
CA GLY A 266 -9.66 -10.27 -17.80
C GLY A 266 -10.88 -10.28 -16.86
N CYS A 267 -11.76 -11.21 -17.09
CA CYS A 267 -12.84 -11.55 -16.18
C CYS A 267 -12.30 -12.50 -15.12
N ALA A 268 -12.75 -12.33 -13.87
CA ALA A 268 -12.50 -13.25 -12.77
C ALA A 268 -11.10 -13.21 -12.09
N ASN A 269 -11.04 -13.96 -10.99
CA ASN A 269 -9.84 -14.09 -10.12
C ASN A 269 -8.84 -15.12 -10.67
N ASP A 270 -8.84 -15.40 -11.96
CA ASP A 270 -8.00 -16.43 -12.56
C ASP A 270 -6.55 -15.99 -12.61
N LEU A 271 -5.72 -16.80 -11.97
CA LEU A 271 -4.27 -16.68 -11.98
C LEU A 271 -3.69 -18.09 -11.98
N ALA A 272 -2.78 -18.35 -12.89
CA ALA A 272 -2.01 -19.59 -12.94
C ALA A 272 -0.53 -19.27 -12.79
N TRP A 273 0.10 -19.79 -11.75
CA TRP A 273 1.53 -19.66 -11.55
C TRP A 273 2.30 -20.31 -12.70
N LEU A 274 3.41 -19.70 -13.08
CA LEU A 274 4.32 -20.22 -14.09
C LEU A 274 5.58 -20.73 -13.38
N ASP A 275 5.98 -21.95 -13.70
CA ASP A 275 7.31 -22.44 -13.36
C ASP A 275 8.27 -22.05 -14.49
N LEU A 276 9.26 -21.24 -14.16
CA LEU A 276 10.31 -20.79 -15.08
C LEU A 276 11.59 -21.61 -14.87
N ASP A 277 11.52 -22.92 -15.16
CA ASP A 277 12.66 -23.88 -15.11
C ASP A 277 13.39 -23.87 -13.75
N GLY A 278 12.63 -23.94 -12.65
CA GLY A 278 13.15 -23.93 -11.28
C GLY A 278 13.66 -22.57 -10.79
N ARG A 279 13.40 -21.50 -11.54
CA ARG A 279 13.71 -20.11 -11.13
C ARG A 279 12.58 -19.44 -10.34
N THR A 280 11.42 -20.07 -10.30
CA THR A 280 10.31 -19.68 -9.42
C THR A 280 10.55 -20.32 -8.06
N GLY A 281 10.81 -19.49 -7.06
CA GLY A 281 11.14 -19.92 -5.71
C GLY A 281 12.61 -19.66 -5.35
N LEU A 282 12.93 -19.89 -4.09
CA LEU A 282 14.30 -19.77 -3.59
C LEU A 282 15.13 -20.93 -4.13
N ALA A 283 16.36 -20.68 -4.55
CA ALA A 283 17.36 -21.74 -4.66
C ALA A 283 17.51 -22.43 -3.30
N ASP A 284 17.48 -23.76 -3.27
CA ASP A 284 17.57 -24.57 -2.05
C ASP A 284 18.67 -24.04 -1.10
N GLY A 285 18.26 -23.58 0.09
CA GLY A 285 19.17 -23.27 1.20
C GLY A 285 19.44 -21.79 1.47
N ALA A 286 18.82 -20.85 0.79
CA ALA A 286 19.02 -19.43 1.09
C ALA A 286 17.77 -18.80 1.77
N GLU A 287 17.66 -18.94 3.09
CA GLU A 287 16.73 -18.11 3.87
C GLU A 287 17.08 -16.63 3.66
N GLY A 288 16.15 -15.85 3.09
CA GLY A 288 16.31 -14.41 2.89
C GLY A 288 17.07 -13.99 1.61
N ALA A 289 17.34 -14.87 0.66
CA ALA A 289 18.00 -14.51 -0.58
C ALA A 289 17.10 -13.67 -1.49
N GLU A 290 17.60 -12.52 -1.91
CA GLU A 290 17.07 -11.76 -3.05
C GLU A 290 17.28 -12.60 -4.32
N GLY A 291 16.27 -13.36 -4.78
CA GLY A 291 16.54 -14.21 -5.93
C GLY A 291 15.37 -15.02 -6.47
N GLY A 292 14.19 -14.92 -5.91
CA GLY A 292 13.01 -15.57 -6.46
C GLY A 292 12.36 -14.73 -7.57
N VAL A 293 11.75 -15.39 -8.55
CA VAL A 293 10.98 -14.75 -9.61
C VAL A 293 9.50 -15.08 -9.39
N ILE A 294 8.68 -14.04 -9.28
CA ILE A 294 7.22 -14.18 -9.31
C ILE A 294 6.77 -14.16 -10.77
N ALA A 295 6.16 -15.25 -11.20
CA ALA A 295 5.65 -15.37 -12.56
C ALA A 295 4.27 -16.03 -12.58
N TYR A 296 3.32 -15.40 -13.26
CA TYR A 296 1.98 -15.95 -13.42
C TYR A 296 1.34 -15.52 -14.74
N ARG A 297 0.38 -16.30 -15.17
CA ARG A 297 -0.45 -16.03 -16.35
C ARG A 297 -1.91 -15.78 -15.93
N ARG A 298 -2.55 -14.87 -16.65
CA ARG A 298 -3.98 -14.61 -16.56
C ARG A 298 -4.75 -15.37 -17.66
N ASP A 299 -6.05 -15.56 -17.47
CA ASP A 299 -6.96 -16.27 -18.36
C ASP A 299 -6.96 -15.77 -19.81
N ASN A 300 -6.78 -14.47 -20.00
CA ASN A 300 -6.69 -13.83 -21.32
C ASN A 300 -5.32 -13.96 -21.99
N GLY A 301 -4.39 -14.73 -21.42
CA GLY A 301 -3.14 -15.15 -22.05
C GLY A 301 -1.92 -14.26 -21.81
N TRP A 302 -2.03 -13.09 -21.17
CA TRP A 302 -0.86 -12.31 -20.79
C TRP A 302 -0.25 -12.81 -19.46
N ALA A 303 1.02 -12.52 -19.27
CA ALA A 303 1.76 -12.93 -18.07
C ALA A 303 2.44 -11.74 -17.41
N CYS A 304 2.61 -11.85 -16.08
CA CYS A 304 3.47 -10.98 -15.29
C CYS A 304 4.68 -11.78 -14.83
N VAL A 305 5.86 -11.16 -14.94
CA VAL A 305 7.14 -11.71 -14.47
C VAL A 305 7.88 -10.58 -13.76
N THR A 306 8.24 -10.78 -12.49
CA THR A 306 8.95 -9.79 -11.68
C THR A 306 9.92 -10.44 -10.70
#